data_484adaefd9d42255f337502b8194227f
#
_entry.id   484adaefd9d42255f337502b8194227f
#
_cell.length_a   1.000
_cell.length_b   1.000
_cell.length_c   1.000
_cell.angle_alpha   90.00
_cell.angle_beta   90.00
_cell.angle_gamma   90.00
#
_symmetry.space_group_name_H-M   'P 1'
#
loop_
_entity.id
_entity.type
_entity.pdbx_description
1 polymer ?
#
loop_
_entity_poly.entity_id
_entity_poly.type
_entity_poly.pdbx_seq_one_letter_code
_entity_poly.pdbx_strand_id
1 'polypeptide(L)'
;IYSNLAIITHSPVEFVVVFVRMMPGTPKAKVKSRILLTPQHAKRLMKALVDNISKYENQHGVIKDIDNGNQGGGIPMNFGGPTTQA
;
A
#
# COMPACT_ATOMS: atom_id res chain seq x y z
N ILE A 1 -5.51 4.27 14.32
CA ILE A 1 -6.36 3.73 13.26
C ILE A 1 -5.70 2.51 12.67
N TYR A 2 -6.45 1.42 12.61
CA TYR A 2 -5.97 0.19 11.99
C TYR A 2 -6.57 0.03 10.60
N SER A 3 -5.73 -0.31 9.63
CA SER A 3 -6.18 -0.67 8.30
C SER A 3 -5.36 -1.84 7.78
N ASN A 4 -5.95 -2.62 6.91
CA ASN A 4 -5.24 -3.73 6.28
C ASN A 4 -5.35 -3.70 4.76
N LEU A 5 -5.83 -2.59 4.22
CA LEU A 5 -5.92 -2.38 2.78
C LEU A 5 -5.79 -0.89 2.50
N ALA A 6 -5.08 -0.55 1.45
CA ALA A 6 -5.03 0.83 0.97
C ALA A 6 -5.43 0.84 -0.50
N ILE A 7 -6.35 1.72 -0.83
CA ILE A 7 -6.76 1.96 -2.22
C ILE A 7 -6.20 3.30 -2.62
N ILE A 8 -5.43 3.33 -3.69
CA ILE A 8 -4.71 4.54 -4.10
C ILE A 8 -5.15 4.92 -5.50
N THR A 9 -5.57 6.17 -5.64
CA THR A 9 -5.91 6.75 -6.93
C THR A 9 -5.15 8.06 -7.08
N HIS A 10 -5.13 8.58 -8.29
CA HIS A 10 -4.42 9.83 -8.53
C HIS A 10 -5.06 10.63 -9.66
N SER A 11 -4.78 11.91 -9.64
CA SER A 11 -5.03 12.83 -10.73
C SER A 11 -3.71 13.55 -11.06
N PRO A 12 -3.67 14.44 -12.06
CA PRO A 12 -2.44 15.18 -12.33
C PRO A 12 -1.97 16.07 -11.18
N VAL A 13 -2.85 16.38 -10.22
CA VAL A 13 -2.52 17.34 -9.17
C VAL A 13 -2.42 16.73 -7.81
N GLU A 14 -2.94 15.52 -7.60
CA GLU A 14 -2.92 14.94 -6.25
C GLU A 14 -3.08 13.43 -6.27
N PHE A 15 -2.65 12.82 -5.16
CA PHE A 15 -2.90 11.41 -4.89
C PHE A 15 -3.90 11.29 -3.75
N VAL A 16 -4.75 10.29 -3.84
CA VAL A 16 -5.71 9.98 -2.77
C VAL A 16 -5.40 8.58 -2.26
N VAL A 17 -5.13 8.47 -0.97
CA VAL A 17 -4.89 7.19 -0.31
C VAL A 17 -6.06 6.94 0.62
N VAL A 18 -6.79 5.87 0.38
CA VAL A 18 -7.93 5.48 1.21
C VAL A 18 -7.53 4.25 2.00
N PHE A 19 -7.46 4.40 3.31
CA PHE A 19 -7.14 3.29 4.20
C PHE A 19 -8.42 2.62 4.63
N VAL A 20 -8.46 1.31 4.46
CA VAL A 20 -9.68 0.52 4.61
C VAL A 20 -9.39 -0.65 5.54
N ARG A 21 -10.36 -0.97 6.37
CA ARG A 21 -10.31 -2.20 7.16
C ARG A 21 -11.30 -3.19 6.57
N MET A 22 -10.76 -4.30 6.10
CA MET A 22 -11.59 -5.42 5.65
C MET A 22 -11.70 -6.42 6.77
N MET A 23 -12.92 -6.86 7.06
CA MET A 23 -13.17 -7.82 8.11
C MET A 23 -13.43 -9.20 7.49
N PRO A 24 -12.72 -10.23 7.96
CA PRO A 24 -12.99 -11.59 7.51
C PRO A 24 -14.43 -11.98 7.79
N GLY A 25 -15.04 -12.67 6.85
CA GLY A 25 -16.38 -13.17 7.03
C GLY A 25 -17.49 -12.18 6.79
N THR A 26 -17.16 -10.92 6.49
CA THR A 26 -18.18 -9.94 6.11
C THR A 26 -17.85 -9.36 4.74
N PRO A 27 -18.86 -9.08 3.93
CA PRO A 27 -18.63 -8.48 2.63
C PRO A 27 -18.35 -6.98 2.69
N LYS A 28 -18.43 -6.38 3.88
CA LYS A 28 -18.30 -4.95 4.02
C LYS A 28 -16.88 -4.56 4.39
N ALA A 29 -16.38 -3.52 3.75
CA ALA A 29 -15.13 -2.89 4.09
C ALA A 29 -15.44 -1.54 4.71
N LYS A 30 -14.67 -1.15 5.72
CA LYS A 30 -14.89 0.11 6.41
C LYS A 30 -13.74 1.05 6.09
N VAL A 31 -14.07 2.20 5.53
CA VAL A 31 -13.10 3.27 5.29
C VAL A 31 -12.71 3.88 6.63
N LYS A 32 -11.43 3.85 6.93
CA LYS A 32 -10.92 4.38 8.18
C LYS A 32 -10.33 5.77 8.03
N SER A 33 -9.75 6.07 6.88
CA SER A 33 -9.15 7.37 6.65
C SER A 33 -8.96 7.59 5.15
N ARG A 34 -9.08 8.84 4.74
CA ARG A 34 -8.80 9.26 3.36
C ARG A 34 -7.82 10.41 3.42
N ILE A 35 -6.71 10.26 2.74
CA ILE A 35 -5.61 11.22 2.81
C ILE A 35 -5.27 11.68 1.41
N LEU A 36 -5.21 12.99 1.25
CA LEU A 36 -4.81 13.59 -0.01
C LEU A 36 -3.37 14.05 0.09
N LEU A 37 -2.58 13.73 -0.94
CA LEU A 37 -1.15 14.05 -0.97
C LEU A 37 -0.81 14.77 -2.25
N THR A 38 0.13 15.71 -2.16
CA THR A 38 0.74 16.24 -3.37
C THR A 38 1.56 15.13 -4.03
N PRO A 39 1.77 15.19 -5.35
CA PRO A 39 2.60 14.18 -6.02
C PRO A 39 4.00 14.07 -5.43
N GLN A 40 4.60 15.20 -5.08
CA GLN A 40 5.94 15.23 -4.48
C GLN A 40 5.95 14.52 -3.13
N HIS A 41 4.94 14.78 -2.31
CA HIS A 41 4.85 14.13 -1.00
C HIS A 41 4.57 12.64 -1.13
N ALA A 42 3.72 12.25 -2.07
CA ALA A 42 3.45 10.84 -2.33
C ALA A 42 4.72 10.10 -2.70
N LYS A 43 5.55 10.71 -3.53
CA LYS A 43 6.82 10.09 -3.91
C LYS A 43 7.78 9.98 -2.74
N ARG A 44 7.86 10.99 -1.91
CA ARG A 44 8.69 10.96 -0.70
C ARG A 44 8.19 9.91 0.29
N LEU A 45 6.88 9.80 0.46
CA LEU A 45 6.28 8.80 1.33
C LEU A 45 6.63 7.39 0.86
N MET A 46 6.54 7.15 -0.44
CA MET A 46 6.93 5.86 -1.00
C MET A 46 8.37 5.51 -0.66
N LYS A 47 9.28 6.46 -0.87
CA LYS A 47 10.69 6.23 -0.59
C LYS A 47 10.95 5.96 0.88
N ALA A 48 10.29 6.71 1.76
CA ALA A 48 10.43 6.52 3.19
C ALA A 48 9.89 5.16 3.62
N LEU A 49 8.78 4.74 3.03
CA LEU A 49 8.18 3.45 3.35
C LEU A 49 9.07 2.31 2.88
N VAL A 50 9.62 2.41 1.67
CA VAL A 50 10.55 1.41 1.16
C VAL A 50 11.76 1.28 2.08
N ASP A 51 12.31 2.40 2.53
CA ASP A 51 13.45 2.39 3.42
C ASP A 51 13.12 1.71 4.75
N ASN A 52 11.97 2.03 5.32
CA ASN A 52 11.56 1.42 6.58
C ASN A 52 11.26 -0.07 6.45
N ILE A 53 10.63 -0.47 5.35
CA ILE A 53 10.40 -1.89 5.10
C ILE A 53 11.73 -2.63 4.99
N SER A 54 12.69 -2.05 4.29
CA SER A 54 14.01 -2.65 4.17
C SER A 54 14.67 -2.84 5.53
N LYS A 55 14.59 -1.83 6.39
CA LYS A 55 15.15 -1.94 7.75
C LYS A 55 14.44 -3.01 8.56
N TYR A 56 13.12 -3.07 8.45
CA TYR A 56 12.35 -4.10 9.13
C TYR A 56 12.78 -5.48 8.69
N GLU A 57 12.90 -5.68 7.39
CA GLU A 57 13.25 -6.99 6.84
C GLU A 57 14.67 -7.42 7.21
N ASN A 58 15.57 -6.46 7.37
CA ASN A 58 16.93 -6.78 7.82
C ASN A 58 16.95 -7.27 9.26
N GLN A 59 16.00 -6.83 10.08
CA GLN A 59 15.94 -7.20 11.49
C GLN A 59 15.06 -8.41 11.77
N HIS A 60 13.99 -8.56 10.99
CA HIS A 60 12.93 -9.53 11.32
C HIS A 60 12.68 -10.53 10.19
N GLY A 61 13.41 -10.44 9.09
CA GLY A 61 13.21 -11.31 7.95
C GLY A 61 12.21 -10.74 6.95
N VAL A 62 12.19 -11.33 5.79
CA VAL A 62 11.39 -10.85 4.68
C VAL A 62 9.91 -10.94 5.00
N ILE A 63 9.20 -9.86 4.75
CA ILE A 63 7.75 -9.85 4.90
C ILE A 63 7.15 -10.69 3.78
N LYS A 64 6.35 -11.68 4.18
CA LYS A 64 5.70 -12.53 3.20
C LYS A 64 4.41 -11.86 2.74
N ASP A 65 4.27 -11.74 1.46
CA ASP A 65 3.03 -11.24 0.88
C ASP A 65 2.09 -12.43 0.73
N ILE A 66 1.16 -12.52 1.65
CA ILE A 66 0.18 -13.59 1.61
C ILE A 66 -0.98 -13.11 0.77
N ASP A 67 -0.72 -12.97 -0.48
CA ASP A 67 -1.75 -12.55 -1.39
C ASP A 67 -2.56 -13.76 -1.83
N ASN A 68 -3.79 -13.68 -1.62
CA ASN A 68 -4.67 -14.77 -1.98
C ASN A 68 -5.13 -14.66 -3.41
N GLY A 69 -4.52 -13.96 -4.02
CA GLY A 69 -4.99 -13.91 -5.25
C GLY A 69 -4.26 -13.35 -6.37
N ASN A 70 -4.04 -13.51 -5.75
CA ASN A 70 -3.70 -13.04 -6.34
C ASN A 70 -3.05 -12.54 -6.81
N GLN A 71 -2.89 -12.52 -7.08
CA GLN A 71 -2.32 -11.97 -7.17
C GLN A 71 -1.78 -11.25 -7.37
N GLY A 72 -1.58 -11.29 -7.65
CA GLY A 72 -1.06 -10.45 -7.52
C GLY A 72 -0.62 -9.90 -7.68
N GLY A 73 -0.47 -9.96 -7.89
CA GLY A 73 -0.02 -9.19 -7.63
C GLY A 73 0.46 -8.72 -7.72
N GLY A 74 0.66 -8.74 -7.95
CA GLY A 74 1.15 -8.02 -7.64
C GLY A 74 1.67 -7.55 -7.85
N ILE A 75 1.92 -7.51 -8.06
CA ILE A 75 2.43 -6.88 -7.93
C ILE A 75 3.26 -6.72 -8.14
N PRO A 76 3.49 -6.83 -8.29
CA PRO A 76 4.29 -6.47 -8.08
C PRO A 76 5.03 -6.03 -8.12
N MET A 77 5.31 -6.22 -8.25
CA MET A 77 5.77 -5.57 -7.82
C MET A 77 6.31 -5.36 -8.12
N ASN A 78 6.35 -5.48 -8.33
CA ASN A 78 6.73 -4.95 -8.11
C ASN A 78 7.03 -4.38 -8.20
N PHE A 79 7.05 -4.68 -8.78
CA PHE A 79 7.12 -3.88 -8.46
C PHE A 79 7.91 -3.76 -8.68
N GLY A 80 8.29 -4.08 -9.02
CA GLY A 80 8.88 -3.63 -8.77
C GLY A 80 9.12 -3.36 -9.21
N GLY A 81 9.03 -3.54 -9.58
CA GLY A 81 8.92 -2.93 -9.49
C GLY A 81 8.49 -2.51 -9.91
N PRO A 82 8.33 -2.47 -10.26
CA PRO A 82 7.69 -1.74 -10.23
C PRO A 82 6.90 -1.41 -10.24
N THR A 83 6.44 -1.51 -10.27
CA THR A 83 5.58 -1.06 -9.81
C THR A 83 4.81 -0.86 -9.74
N THR A 84 4.60 -1.20 -10.10
CA THR A 84 3.78 -0.87 -9.68
C THR A 84 3.09 -0.76 -9.54
N GLN A 85 2.77 -1.18 -9.87
CA GLN A 85 2.08 -0.89 -9.45
C GLN A 85 1.78 -0.56 -9.26
N ALA A 86 1.81 -0.99 -9.56
CA ALA A 86 1.48 -0.51 -9.10
C ALA A 86 1.40 -0.21 -9.05
#